data_ffb286f4f0e11aea9c970348c08b1761
#
_entry.id   ffb286f4f0e11aea9c970348c08b1761
#
_cell.length_a   1.000
_cell.length_b   1.000
_cell.length_c   1.000
_cell.angle_alpha   90.00
_cell.angle_beta   90.00
_cell.angle_gamma   90.00
#
_symmetry.space_group_name_H-M   'P 1'
#
loop_
_entity.id
_entity.type
_entity.pdbx_description
1 polymer ?
#
loop_
_entity_poly.entity_id
_entity_poly.type
_entity_poly.pdbx_seq_one_letter_code
_entity_poly.pdbx_strand_id
1 'polypeptide(L)'
;VLDGLEEERKGDGKIGTTRKGIGPCYMDKMARAGIRMIDLMDAEEFTAKARRLVEEKNRIIRSVYGGEPLDADAIIGEYLGYAERLRPYVTDTSVVLNEAIDAGKNVLFEGAQGVMLDIDQGTYPFVTSSNPTAGGVCIGSGVGPSKIDQVIGVAKSYTTRVGDGPFPTELHDEIADLIRERGNEYGTVTGRPRRVGWFDSVVVRHARRVSGLTGLSLNSLDVLTGLDTVKICTAYTYRGERIEHYPASLKVLSECEAVYEELPGWHEDISGAKSLDDLPPNARRYVERVSELTGIPIAIFSVGRNRDQTVQVKKIY
;
A
#
# COMPACT_ATOMS: atom_id res chain seq x y z
N VAL A 1 -8.54 -17.56 10.87
CA VAL A 1 -8.53 -19.02 10.65
C VAL A 1 -8.65 -19.32 9.16
N LEU A 2 -9.74 -18.95 8.47
CA LEU A 2 -9.96 -19.26 7.05
C LEU A 2 -8.81 -18.78 6.14
N ASP A 3 -8.30 -17.57 6.32
CA ASP A 3 -7.18 -17.01 5.54
C ASP A 3 -5.90 -17.90 5.66
N GLY A 4 -5.63 -18.43 6.86
CA GLY A 4 -4.55 -19.38 7.09
C GLY A 4 -4.76 -20.72 6.39
N LEU A 5 -5.96 -21.29 6.53
CA LEU A 5 -6.32 -22.56 5.90
C LEU A 5 -6.30 -22.49 4.37
N GLU A 6 -6.75 -21.36 3.79
CA GLU A 6 -6.68 -21.14 2.35
C GLU A 6 -5.24 -21.05 1.83
N GLU A 7 -4.37 -20.32 2.52
CA GLU A 7 -2.96 -20.21 2.16
C GLU A 7 -2.23 -21.57 2.26
N GLU A 8 -2.52 -22.34 3.29
CA GLU A 8 -1.95 -23.69 3.45
C GLU A 8 -2.40 -24.63 2.33
N ARG A 9 -3.66 -24.57 1.94
CA ARG A 9 -4.21 -25.38 0.84
C ARG A 9 -3.61 -25.04 -0.52
N LYS A 10 -3.26 -23.77 -0.76
CA LYS A 10 -2.68 -23.31 -2.04
C LYS A 10 -1.25 -23.81 -2.26
N GLY A 11 -0.52 -24.24 -1.23
CA GLY A 11 0.85 -24.73 -1.35
C GLY A 11 1.76 -23.74 -2.08
N ASP A 12 2.32 -24.13 -3.21
CA ASP A 12 3.20 -23.29 -4.03
C ASP A 12 2.47 -22.13 -4.74
N GLY A 13 1.14 -22.20 -4.84
CA GLY A 13 0.30 -21.13 -5.42
C GLY A 13 -0.19 -20.10 -4.39
N LYS A 14 0.40 -20.06 -3.19
CA LYS A 14 0.03 -19.08 -2.15
C LYS A 14 0.33 -17.65 -2.57
N ILE A 15 -0.50 -16.73 -2.10
CA ILE A 15 -0.36 -15.29 -2.37
C ILE A 15 0.66 -14.64 -1.41
N GLY A 16 0.90 -15.27 -0.25
CA GLY A 16 1.73 -14.71 0.81
C GLY A 16 0.97 -13.69 1.66
N THR A 17 -0.29 -13.99 2.00
CA THR A 17 -1.14 -13.10 2.81
C THR A 17 -0.58 -12.90 4.22
N THR A 18 -1.06 -11.85 4.90
CA THR A 18 -0.71 -11.58 6.31
C THR A 18 -1.43 -12.51 7.30
N ARG A 19 -2.32 -13.38 6.84
CA ARG A 19 -3.18 -14.27 7.63
C ARG A 19 -4.04 -13.53 8.67
N LYS A 20 -4.45 -12.30 8.35
CA LYS A 20 -5.30 -11.46 9.22
C LYS A 20 -6.78 -11.51 8.83
N GLY A 21 -7.16 -12.36 7.89
CA GLY A 21 -8.56 -12.56 7.49
C GLY A 21 -9.14 -11.48 6.58
N ILE A 22 -8.32 -10.66 5.95
CA ILE A 22 -8.78 -9.56 5.08
C ILE A 22 -9.53 -10.12 3.86
N GLY A 23 -8.97 -11.12 3.17
CA GLY A 23 -9.62 -11.78 2.02
C GLY A 23 -11.00 -12.34 2.36
N PRO A 24 -11.12 -13.24 3.34
CA PRO A 24 -12.42 -13.77 3.78
C PRO A 24 -13.42 -12.69 4.22
N CYS A 25 -12.97 -11.62 4.88
CA CYS A 25 -13.84 -10.51 5.27
C CYS A 25 -14.43 -9.77 4.06
N TYR A 26 -13.61 -9.51 3.03
CA TYR A 26 -14.10 -8.88 1.79
C TYR A 26 -15.00 -9.82 0.98
N MET A 27 -14.73 -11.13 0.99
CA MET A 27 -15.66 -12.11 0.40
C MET A 27 -17.04 -12.04 1.04
N ASP A 28 -17.11 -12.01 2.37
CA ASP A 28 -18.37 -11.89 3.10
C ASP A 28 -19.06 -10.54 2.83
N LYS A 29 -18.32 -9.45 2.73
CA LYS A 29 -18.84 -8.14 2.35
C LYS A 29 -19.50 -8.19 0.98
N MET A 30 -18.83 -8.76 -0.03
CA MET A 30 -19.36 -8.85 -1.39
C MET A 30 -20.54 -9.83 -1.50
N ALA A 31 -20.54 -10.90 -0.72
CA ALA A 31 -21.67 -11.81 -0.56
C ALA A 31 -22.84 -11.19 0.22
N ARG A 32 -22.65 -10.00 0.79
CA ARG A 32 -23.64 -9.30 1.64
C ARG A 32 -24.03 -10.09 2.90
N ALA A 33 -23.09 -10.91 3.38
CA ALA A 33 -23.22 -11.71 4.59
C ALA A 33 -22.42 -11.15 5.78
N GLY A 34 -21.50 -10.20 5.51
CA GLY A 34 -20.61 -9.64 6.54
C GLY A 34 -21.35 -8.86 7.63
N ILE A 35 -20.70 -8.73 8.77
CA ILE A 35 -21.16 -7.93 9.92
C ILE A 35 -20.60 -6.51 9.77
N ARG A 36 -21.46 -5.50 9.92
CA ARG A 36 -21.09 -4.09 9.91
C ARG A 36 -20.81 -3.59 11.33
N MET A 37 -20.03 -2.52 11.46
CA MET A 37 -19.78 -1.91 12.78
C MET A 37 -21.07 -1.49 13.49
N ILE A 38 -22.08 -1.04 12.75
CA ILE A 38 -23.37 -0.67 13.32
C ILE A 38 -24.14 -1.89 13.88
N ASP A 39 -24.01 -3.05 13.23
CA ASP A 39 -24.62 -4.29 13.73
C ASP A 39 -24.02 -4.69 15.08
N LEU A 40 -22.71 -4.48 15.27
CA LEU A 40 -22.02 -4.74 16.53
C LEU A 40 -22.55 -3.86 17.69
N MET A 41 -23.15 -2.72 17.39
CA MET A 41 -23.70 -1.81 18.41
C MET A 41 -25.06 -2.29 18.95
N ASP A 42 -25.71 -3.24 18.28
CA ASP A 42 -26.92 -3.93 18.72
C ASP A 42 -26.58 -5.37 19.11
N ALA A 43 -26.64 -5.67 20.40
CA ALA A 43 -26.18 -6.96 20.94
C ALA A 43 -27.03 -8.14 20.43
N GLU A 44 -28.33 -7.96 20.22
CA GLU A 44 -29.24 -9.00 19.74
C GLU A 44 -28.98 -9.29 18.26
N GLU A 45 -28.93 -8.23 17.45
CA GLU A 45 -28.67 -8.34 16.01
C GLU A 45 -27.27 -8.92 15.73
N PHE A 46 -26.26 -8.44 16.45
CA PHE A 46 -24.89 -8.97 16.34
C PHE A 46 -24.83 -10.44 16.70
N THR A 47 -25.42 -10.85 17.84
CA THR A 47 -25.43 -12.24 18.29
C THR A 47 -26.06 -13.17 17.25
N ALA A 48 -27.23 -12.78 16.71
CA ALA A 48 -27.92 -13.57 15.70
C ALA A 48 -27.11 -13.73 14.40
N LYS A 49 -26.53 -12.62 13.90
CA LYS A 49 -25.68 -12.63 12.69
C LYS A 49 -24.41 -13.41 12.90
N ALA A 50 -23.70 -13.20 14.01
CA ALA A 50 -22.44 -13.86 14.31
C ALA A 50 -22.61 -15.37 14.44
N ARG A 51 -23.64 -15.83 15.16
CA ARG A 51 -23.93 -17.26 15.32
C ARG A 51 -24.13 -17.94 13.98
N ARG A 52 -24.99 -17.37 13.13
CA ARG A 52 -25.27 -17.90 11.79
C ARG A 52 -24.00 -17.96 10.93
N LEU A 53 -23.19 -16.89 10.93
CA LEU A 53 -21.95 -16.83 10.15
C LEU A 53 -20.92 -17.83 10.64
N VAL A 54 -20.69 -17.94 11.96
CA VAL A 54 -19.73 -18.91 12.52
C VAL A 54 -20.17 -20.34 12.19
N GLU A 55 -21.47 -20.65 12.26
CA GLU A 55 -21.98 -21.96 11.88
C GLU A 55 -21.72 -22.28 10.40
N GLU A 56 -21.96 -21.29 9.51
CA GLU A 56 -21.67 -21.43 8.08
C GLU A 56 -20.15 -21.64 7.83
N LYS A 57 -19.30 -20.83 8.45
CA LYS A 57 -17.84 -20.96 8.33
C LYS A 57 -17.35 -22.29 8.92
N ASN A 58 -17.92 -22.76 10.01
CA ASN A 58 -17.59 -24.05 10.60
C ASN A 58 -17.90 -25.23 9.66
N ARG A 59 -18.97 -25.14 8.86
CA ARG A 59 -19.24 -26.14 7.81
C ARG A 59 -18.10 -26.15 6.78
N ILE A 60 -17.65 -24.99 6.33
CA ILE A 60 -16.51 -24.88 5.39
C ILE A 60 -15.22 -25.40 6.02
N ILE A 61 -14.91 -24.99 7.25
CA ILE A 61 -13.71 -25.40 7.97
C ILE A 61 -13.64 -26.91 8.08
N ARG A 62 -14.73 -27.57 8.48
CA ARG A 62 -14.77 -29.02 8.62
C ARG A 62 -14.75 -29.75 7.28
N SER A 63 -15.61 -29.36 6.34
CA SER A 63 -15.84 -30.13 5.12
C SER A 63 -14.80 -29.88 4.03
N VAL A 64 -14.20 -28.69 3.98
CA VAL A 64 -13.24 -28.30 2.94
C VAL A 64 -11.80 -28.40 3.43
N TYR A 65 -11.57 -27.98 4.68
CA TYR A 65 -10.21 -27.88 5.22
C TYR A 65 -9.87 -28.96 6.26
N GLY A 66 -10.86 -29.73 6.74
CA GLY A 66 -10.64 -30.72 7.80
C GLY A 66 -10.18 -30.12 9.12
N GLY A 67 -10.46 -28.82 9.33
CA GLY A 67 -10.02 -28.07 10.51
C GLY A 67 -11.02 -28.12 11.66
N GLU A 68 -10.57 -27.65 12.83
CA GLU A 68 -11.39 -27.58 14.04
C GLU A 68 -12.39 -26.41 13.97
N PRO A 69 -13.64 -26.64 14.40
CA PRO A 69 -14.68 -25.60 14.40
C PRO A 69 -14.37 -24.50 15.41
N LEU A 70 -14.81 -23.30 15.08
CA LEU A 70 -14.77 -22.14 15.97
C LEU A 70 -15.91 -22.18 16.98
N ASP A 71 -15.65 -21.72 18.19
CA ASP A 71 -16.66 -21.54 19.23
C ASP A 71 -17.39 -20.19 19.02
N ALA A 72 -18.66 -20.27 18.63
CA ALA A 72 -19.46 -19.08 18.37
C ALA A 72 -19.75 -18.26 19.63
N ASP A 73 -19.96 -18.91 20.76
CA ASP A 73 -20.30 -18.22 22.01
C ASP A 73 -19.08 -17.49 22.58
N ALA A 74 -17.90 -18.08 22.50
CA ALA A 74 -16.65 -17.42 22.86
C ALA A 74 -16.40 -16.17 22.01
N ILE A 75 -16.56 -16.25 20.68
CA ILE A 75 -16.39 -15.12 19.76
C ILE A 75 -17.43 -14.02 20.07
N ILE A 76 -18.70 -14.38 20.24
CA ILE A 76 -19.77 -13.42 20.54
C ILE A 76 -19.48 -12.68 21.84
N GLY A 77 -19.12 -13.42 22.90
CA GLY A 77 -18.81 -12.81 24.19
C GLY A 77 -17.63 -11.82 24.14
N GLU A 78 -16.57 -12.20 23.43
CA GLU A 78 -15.40 -11.32 23.24
C GLU A 78 -15.78 -10.02 22.49
N TYR A 79 -16.49 -10.14 21.38
CA TYR A 79 -16.85 -8.97 20.56
C TYR A 79 -17.91 -8.08 21.20
N LEU A 80 -18.83 -8.60 22.01
CA LEU A 80 -19.73 -7.78 22.83
C LEU A 80 -18.95 -6.93 23.84
N GLY A 81 -17.89 -7.49 24.43
CA GLY A 81 -16.96 -6.71 25.27
C GLY A 81 -16.24 -5.59 24.50
N TYR A 82 -15.88 -5.84 23.25
CA TYR A 82 -15.33 -4.79 22.38
C TYR A 82 -16.38 -3.74 21.98
N ALA A 83 -17.63 -4.14 21.74
CA ALA A 83 -18.72 -3.23 21.41
C ALA A 83 -18.89 -2.12 22.44
N GLU A 84 -18.87 -2.47 23.73
CA GLU A 84 -18.99 -1.47 24.82
C GLU A 84 -17.85 -0.44 24.80
N ARG A 85 -16.62 -0.88 24.50
CA ARG A 85 -15.45 0.01 24.40
C ARG A 85 -15.47 0.88 23.15
N LEU A 86 -16.01 0.36 22.04
CA LEU A 86 -16.02 1.03 20.75
C LEU A 86 -17.22 1.96 20.56
N ARG A 87 -18.31 1.76 21.31
CA ARG A 87 -19.56 2.51 21.18
C ARG A 87 -19.37 4.03 21.09
N PRO A 88 -18.53 4.69 21.89
CA PRO A 88 -18.31 6.13 21.81
C PRO A 88 -17.66 6.61 20.52
N TYR A 89 -17.07 5.71 19.74
CA TYR A 89 -16.31 6.00 18.52
C TYR A 89 -17.04 5.60 17.23
N VAL A 90 -18.21 4.98 17.34
CA VAL A 90 -19.01 4.56 16.18
C VAL A 90 -20.02 5.64 15.83
N THR A 91 -19.96 6.11 14.60
CA THR A 91 -20.87 7.14 14.06
C THR A 91 -21.07 6.97 12.56
N ASP A 92 -21.97 7.73 11.96
CA ASP A 92 -22.08 7.85 10.51
C ASP A 92 -20.93 8.75 10.00
N THR A 93 -19.87 8.09 9.50
CA THR A 93 -18.68 8.79 9.00
C THR A 93 -18.98 9.65 7.79
N SER A 94 -19.96 9.30 6.96
CA SER A 94 -20.34 10.10 5.78
C SER A 94 -20.89 11.45 6.19
N VAL A 95 -21.70 11.51 7.23
CA VAL A 95 -22.25 12.76 7.77
C VAL A 95 -21.12 13.60 8.38
N VAL A 96 -20.38 13.04 9.32
CA VAL A 96 -19.33 13.78 10.06
C VAL A 96 -18.27 14.36 9.14
N LEU A 97 -17.82 13.58 8.15
CA LEU A 97 -16.77 14.04 7.23
C LEU A 97 -17.28 15.10 6.26
N ASN A 98 -18.49 14.93 5.71
CA ASN A 98 -19.05 15.93 4.79
C ASN A 98 -19.37 17.24 5.51
N GLU A 99 -19.91 17.21 6.72
CA GLU A 99 -20.13 18.42 7.54
C GLU A 99 -18.80 19.13 7.87
N ALA A 100 -17.73 18.38 8.17
CA ALA A 100 -16.42 18.97 8.42
C ALA A 100 -15.84 19.66 7.17
N ILE A 101 -15.96 19.02 6.00
CA ILE A 101 -15.51 19.58 4.72
C ILE A 101 -16.34 20.82 4.36
N ASP A 102 -17.66 20.75 4.47
CA ASP A 102 -18.55 21.86 4.15
C ASP A 102 -18.37 23.05 5.11
N ALA A 103 -17.90 22.79 6.34
CA ALA A 103 -17.47 23.81 7.30
C ALA A 103 -16.04 24.36 7.04
N GLY A 104 -15.39 23.95 5.93
CA GLY A 104 -14.05 24.42 5.55
C GLY A 104 -12.90 23.86 6.37
N LYS A 105 -13.09 22.73 7.07
CA LYS A 105 -12.01 22.07 7.80
C LYS A 105 -11.12 21.27 6.87
N ASN A 106 -9.81 21.24 7.19
CA ASN A 106 -8.87 20.34 6.52
C ASN A 106 -9.10 18.91 7.00
N VAL A 107 -9.37 18.00 6.06
CA VAL A 107 -9.56 16.57 6.31
C VAL A 107 -8.46 15.80 5.61
N LEU A 108 -7.69 15.02 6.38
CA LEU A 108 -6.66 14.15 5.86
C LEU A 108 -7.18 12.71 5.80
N PHE A 109 -7.12 12.11 4.62
CA PHE A 109 -7.36 10.69 4.42
C PHE A 109 -6.01 9.98 4.28
N GLU A 110 -5.71 9.09 5.20
CA GLU A 110 -4.52 8.25 5.14
C GLU A 110 -4.90 6.86 4.67
N GLY A 111 -4.35 6.48 3.50
CA GLY A 111 -4.48 5.14 2.95
C GLY A 111 -3.48 4.17 3.58
N ALA A 112 -3.65 2.91 3.25
CA ALA A 112 -2.73 1.83 3.62
C ALA A 112 -2.34 1.03 2.37
N GLN A 113 -1.39 0.10 2.51
CA GLN A 113 -0.84 -0.72 1.43
C GLN A 113 -0.15 0.14 0.34
N GLY A 114 -0.50 -0.08 -0.92
CA GLY A 114 0.05 0.65 -2.06
C GLY A 114 -0.72 0.33 -3.34
N VAL A 115 -0.61 1.19 -4.35
CA VAL A 115 -1.37 1.09 -5.61
C VAL A 115 -1.17 -0.26 -6.31
N MET A 116 0.04 -0.84 -6.26
CA MET A 116 0.31 -2.14 -6.89
C MET A 116 -0.33 -3.32 -6.15
N LEU A 117 -0.89 -3.09 -4.96
CA LEU A 117 -1.67 -4.06 -4.19
C LEU A 117 -3.18 -3.86 -4.32
N ASP A 118 -3.63 -2.89 -5.12
CA ASP A 118 -5.06 -2.67 -5.39
C ASP A 118 -5.68 -3.86 -6.11
N ILE A 119 -6.87 -4.29 -5.67
CA ILE A 119 -7.54 -5.48 -6.21
C ILE A 119 -7.83 -5.37 -7.70
N ASP A 120 -8.09 -4.16 -8.20
CA ASP A 120 -8.47 -3.91 -9.60
C ASP A 120 -7.29 -3.38 -10.44
N GLN A 121 -6.42 -2.56 -9.86
CA GLN A 121 -5.37 -1.82 -10.58
C GLN A 121 -3.96 -2.34 -10.29
N GLY A 122 -3.81 -3.29 -9.36
CA GLY A 122 -2.52 -3.85 -8.96
C GLY A 122 -2.12 -5.11 -9.73
N THR A 123 -1.14 -5.83 -9.17
CA THR A 123 -0.58 -7.07 -9.73
C THR A 123 -1.43 -8.30 -9.40
N TYR A 124 -2.71 -8.29 -9.74
CA TYR A 124 -3.60 -9.42 -9.49
C TYR A 124 -3.01 -10.75 -10.01
N PRO A 125 -2.99 -11.86 -9.22
CA PRO A 125 -3.65 -12.07 -7.92
C PRO A 125 -2.80 -11.67 -6.69
N PHE A 126 -1.58 -11.14 -6.85
CA PHE A 126 -0.68 -10.75 -5.77
C PHE A 126 -1.04 -9.36 -5.24
N VAL A 127 -2.22 -9.22 -4.68
CA VAL A 127 -2.85 -7.97 -4.23
C VAL A 127 -3.56 -8.15 -2.89
N THR A 128 -3.96 -7.04 -2.26
CA THR A 128 -4.95 -7.08 -1.17
C THR A 128 -6.36 -7.20 -1.75
N SER A 129 -7.33 -7.55 -0.93
CA SER A 129 -8.75 -7.60 -1.33
C SER A 129 -9.43 -6.23 -1.28
N SER A 130 -8.70 -5.16 -1.07
CA SER A 130 -9.19 -3.79 -0.95
C SER A 130 -8.67 -2.89 -2.08
N ASN A 131 -9.15 -1.65 -2.12
CA ASN A 131 -8.73 -0.62 -3.06
C ASN A 131 -7.87 0.46 -2.36
N PRO A 132 -6.53 0.30 -2.31
CA PRO A 132 -5.62 1.33 -1.79
C PRO A 132 -5.48 2.56 -2.68
N THR A 133 -6.00 2.56 -3.91
CA THR A 133 -6.05 3.74 -4.76
C THR A 133 -6.92 4.84 -4.15
N ALA A 134 -6.72 6.10 -4.56
CA ALA A 134 -7.46 7.24 -4.01
C ALA A 134 -8.99 7.10 -4.13
N GLY A 135 -9.48 6.39 -5.17
CA GLY A 135 -10.90 6.07 -5.31
C GLY A 135 -11.48 5.27 -4.13
N GLY A 136 -10.66 4.44 -3.47
CA GLY A 136 -11.06 3.69 -2.29
C GLY A 136 -11.45 4.56 -1.09
N VAL A 137 -10.89 5.77 -0.99
CA VAL A 137 -11.27 6.76 0.03
C VAL A 137 -12.75 7.12 -0.07
N CYS A 138 -13.20 7.43 -1.27
CA CYS A 138 -14.60 7.82 -1.50
C CYS A 138 -15.58 6.71 -1.10
N ILE A 139 -15.26 5.46 -1.49
CA ILE A 139 -16.09 4.29 -1.17
C ILE A 139 -16.08 4.01 0.34
N GLY A 140 -14.91 4.09 0.97
CA GLY A 140 -14.75 3.74 2.39
C GLY A 140 -15.28 4.77 3.37
N SER A 141 -15.20 6.05 3.02
CA SER A 141 -15.57 7.16 3.89
C SER A 141 -16.95 7.76 3.63
N GLY A 142 -17.51 7.56 2.43
CA GLY A 142 -18.75 8.21 2.01
C GLY A 142 -18.59 9.67 1.59
N VAL A 143 -17.36 10.08 1.25
CA VAL A 143 -17.06 11.42 0.70
C VAL A 143 -17.09 11.35 -0.82
N GLY A 144 -17.78 12.29 -1.47
CA GLY A 144 -17.85 12.35 -2.93
C GLY A 144 -16.50 12.67 -3.56
N PRO A 145 -16.17 12.10 -4.75
CA PRO A 145 -14.85 12.29 -5.36
C PRO A 145 -14.51 13.74 -5.70
N SER A 146 -15.51 14.59 -5.94
CA SER A 146 -15.33 16.03 -6.20
C SER A 146 -14.95 16.84 -4.97
N LYS A 147 -14.96 16.24 -3.78
CA LYS A 147 -14.52 16.86 -2.50
C LYS A 147 -13.08 16.50 -2.14
N ILE A 148 -12.37 15.78 -2.99
CA ILE A 148 -10.95 15.49 -2.81
C ILE A 148 -10.14 16.51 -3.58
N ASP A 149 -9.51 17.43 -2.87
CA ASP A 149 -8.76 18.54 -3.49
C ASP A 149 -7.37 18.11 -3.95
N GLN A 150 -6.68 17.28 -3.17
CA GLN A 150 -5.32 16.86 -3.45
C GLN A 150 -5.11 15.37 -3.13
N VAL A 151 -4.29 14.72 -3.93
CA VAL A 151 -3.87 13.34 -3.72
C VAL A 151 -2.35 13.28 -3.74
N ILE A 152 -1.75 13.02 -2.57
CA ILE A 152 -0.30 12.90 -2.44
C ILE A 152 0.09 11.42 -2.51
N GLY A 153 0.84 11.07 -3.55
CA GLY A 153 1.45 9.76 -3.64
C GLY A 153 2.66 9.65 -2.72
N VAL A 154 2.76 8.58 -1.95
CA VAL A 154 3.93 8.30 -1.13
C VAL A 154 4.77 7.23 -1.83
N ALA A 155 5.99 7.58 -2.20
CA ALA A 155 6.97 6.71 -2.80
C ALA A 155 8.30 6.80 -2.04
N LYS A 156 9.07 5.72 -2.03
CA LYS A 156 10.47 5.77 -1.61
C LYS A 156 11.35 6.15 -2.79
N SER A 157 12.57 6.56 -2.53
CA SER A 157 13.58 6.82 -3.59
C SER A 157 14.10 5.51 -4.25
N TYR A 158 13.54 4.39 -3.87
CA TYR A 158 13.74 3.06 -4.43
C TYR A 158 12.43 2.29 -4.33
N THR A 159 12.33 1.11 -4.92
CA THR A 159 11.11 0.31 -4.86
C THR A 159 11.24 -0.84 -3.85
N THR A 160 10.15 -1.14 -3.14
CA THR A 160 10.08 -2.32 -2.26
C THR A 160 8.82 -3.12 -2.53
N ARG A 161 8.91 -4.44 -2.36
CA ARG A 161 7.77 -5.33 -2.46
C ARG A 161 7.77 -6.34 -1.32
N VAL A 162 6.58 -6.57 -0.75
CA VAL A 162 6.30 -7.66 0.18
C VAL A 162 5.48 -8.71 -0.58
N GLY A 163 5.81 -10.01 -0.38
CA GLY A 163 5.11 -11.10 -1.04
C GLY A 163 5.61 -11.39 -2.47
N ASP A 164 4.91 -12.30 -3.11
CA ASP A 164 5.26 -12.81 -4.42
C ASP A 164 4.77 -11.90 -5.56
N GLY A 165 4.98 -12.33 -6.80
CA GLY A 165 4.60 -11.58 -7.99
C GLY A 165 5.74 -10.84 -8.68
N PRO A 166 5.53 -10.37 -9.91
CA PRO A 166 6.55 -9.73 -10.73
C PRO A 166 7.08 -8.45 -10.11
N PHE A 167 8.38 -8.23 -10.27
CA PHE A 167 9.08 -7.05 -9.81
C PHE A 167 10.23 -6.71 -10.80
N PRO A 168 9.96 -6.06 -11.94
CA PRO A 168 10.92 -5.85 -13.01
C PRO A 168 12.20 -5.14 -12.61
N THR A 169 12.16 -4.29 -11.58
CA THR A 169 13.32 -3.53 -11.09
C THR A 169 14.01 -4.18 -9.89
N GLU A 170 13.67 -5.42 -9.53
CA GLU A 170 14.24 -6.12 -8.39
C GLU A 170 15.75 -6.30 -8.51
N LEU A 171 16.45 -6.11 -7.41
CA LEU A 171 17.89 -6.29 -7.28
C LEU A 171 18.22 -7.54 -6.45
N HIS A 172 19.29 -8.23 -6.87
CA HIS A 172 19.78 -9.45 -6.22
C HIS A 172 21.29 -9.38 -5.90
N ASP A 173 21.84 -8.18 -5.89
CA ASP A 173 23.25 -7.88 -5.71
C ASP A 173 23.55 -7.19 -4.37
N GLU A 174 24.78 -6.79 -4.16
CA GLU A 174 25.25 -6.08 -2.96
C GLU A 174 24.51 -4.74 -2.75
N ILE A 175 24.02 -4.11 -3.83
CA ILE A 175 23.21 -2.89 -3.75
C ILE A 175 21.85 -3.20 -3.10
N ALA A 176 21.27 -4.37 -3.41
CA ALA A 176 20.04 -4.81 -2.75
C ALA A 176 20.22 -4.95 -1.24
N ASP A 177 21.33 -5.53 -0.81
CA ASP A 177 21.63 -5.71 0.61
C ASP A 177 21.86 -4.37 1.31
N LEU A 178 22.60 -3.46 0.66
CA LEU A 178 22.83 -2.12 1.16
C LEU A 178 21.52 -1.32 1.34
N ILE A 179 20.64 -1.32 0.33
CA ILE A 179 19.33 -0.65 0.40
C ILE A 179 18.48 -1.28 1.51
N ARG A 180 18.48 -2.62 1.63
CA ARG A 180 17.71 -3.35 2.65
C ARG A 180 18.15 -2.99 4.06
N GLU A 181 19.46 -3.00 4.32
CA GLU A 181 20.03 -2.66 5.62
C GLU A 181 19.80 -1.20 6.00
N ARG A 182 20.17 -0.26 5.12
CA ARG A 182 20.03 1.17 5.38
C ARG A 182 18.56 1.58 5.48
N GLY A 183 17.71 1.05 4.59
CA GLY A 183 16.27 1.26 4.58
C GLY A 183 15.53 0.56 5.73
N ASN A 184 16.20 -0.39 6.44
CA ASN A 184 15.58 -1.31 7.39
C ASN A 184 14.36 -2.01 6.77
N GLU A 185 14.57 -2.55 5.56
CA GLU A 185 13.52 -3.14 4.76
C GLU A 185 13.23 -4.58 5.21
N TYR A 186 12.66 -4.66 6.41
CA TYR A 186 12.22 -5.91 7.05
C TYR A 186 10.74 -5.79 7.45
N GLY A 187 10.04 -6.92 7.44
CA GLY A 187 8.66 -6.97 7.87
C GLY A 187 8.53 -6.71 9.38
N THR A 188 7.75 -5.71 9.78
CA THR A 188 7.60 -5.30 11.18
C THR A 188 7.16 -6.44 12.10
N VAL A 189 6.32 -7.36 11.61
CA VAL A 189 5.78 -8.48 12.39
C VAL A 189 6.60 -9.76 12.24
N THR A 190 7.09 -10.02 11.03
CA THR A 190 7.73 -11.30 10.69
C THR A 190 9.25 -11.23 10.63
N GLY A 191 9.85 -10.04 10.61
CA GLY A 191 11.27 -9.84 10.38
C GLY A 191 11.74 -10.27 8.97
N ARG A 192 10.84 -10.72 8.09
CA ARG A 192 11.18 -11.21 6.75
C ARG A 192 11.78 -10.06 5.92
N PRO A 193 12.92 -10.25 5.24
CA PRO A 193 13.49 -9.24 4.36
C PRO A 193 12.52 -8.92 3.21
N ARG A 194 12.37 -7.64 2.93
CA ARG A 194 11.61 -7.17 1.77
C ARG A 194 12.46 -7.29 0.51
N ARG A 195 11.81 -7.55 -0.60
CA ARG A 195 12.38 -7.42 -1.92
C ARG A 195 12.60 -5.94 -2.22
N VAL A 196 13.74 -5.58 -2.77
CA VAL A 196 14.11 -4.19 -3.07
C VAL A 196 14.56 -4.04 -4.52
N GLY A 197 14.41 -2.86 -5.07
CA GLY A 197 14.80 -2.57 -6.45
C GLY A 197 14.96 -1.08 -6.70
N TRP A 198 15.47 -0.70 -7.87
CA TRP A 198 15.56 0.69 -8.27
C TRP A 198 14.19 1.36 -8.38
N PHE A 199 14.18 2.68 -8.28
CA PHE A 199 12.96 3.47 -8.46
C PHE A 199 12.32 3.17 -9.82
N ASP A 200 11.03 2.91 -9.82
CA ASP A 200 10.26 2.53 -11.00
C ASP A 200 9.27 3.63 -11.41
N SER A 201 9.69 4.45 -12.39
CA SER A 201 8.82 5.53 -12.87
C SER A 201 7.61 5.02 -13.67
N VAL A 202 7.66 3.80 -14.23
CA VAL A 202 6.51 3.20 -14.94
C VAL A 202 5.39 2.90 -13.96
N VAL A 203 5.73 2.32 -12.80
CA VAL A 203 4.79 2.06 -11.68
C VAL A 203 4.23 3.37 -11.15
N VAL A 204 5.08 4.40 -10.94
CA VAL A 204 4.62 5.68 -10.39
C VAL A 204 3.73 6.44 -11.38
N ARG A 205 4.01 6.38 -12.70
CA ARG A 205 3.10 6.91 -13.72
C ARG A 205 1.76 6.17 -13.75
N HIS A 206 1.76 4.85 -13.54
CA HIS A 206 0.54 4.08 -13.38
C HIS A 206 -0.24 4.56 -12.14
N ALA A 207 0.43 4.68 -10.99
CA ALA A 207 -0.18 5.19 -9.76
C ALA A 207 -0.79 6.59 -9.94
N ARG A 208 -0.07 7.50 -10.63
CA ARG A 208 -0.59 8.83 -11.00
C ARG A 208 -1.90 8.72 -11.78
N ARG A 209 -1.95 7.86 -12.78
CA ARG A 209 -3.11 7.71 -13.67
C ARG A 209 -4.33 7.18 -12.92
N VAL A 210 -4.16 6.15 -12.07
CA VAL A 210 -5.29 5.47 -11.41
C VAL A 210 -5.72 6.14 -10.11
N SER A 211 -4.86 6.96 -9.50
CA SER A 211 -5.17 7.69 -8.26
C SER A 211 -5.30 9.20 -8.43
N GLY A 212 -4.98 9.77 -9.61
CA GLY A 212 -5.04 11.20 -9.84
C GLY A 212 -4.03 11.99 -9.00
N LEU A 213 -2.79 11.49 -8.85
CA LEU A 213 -1.79 12.13 -7.98
C LEU A 213 -1.50 13.57 -8.41
N THR A 214 -1.61 14.49 -7.46
CA THR A 214 -1.32 15.93 -7.61
C THR A 214 0.05 16.34 -7.08
N GLY A 215 0.63 15.49 -6.21
CA GLY A 215 1.96 15.65 -5.63
C GLY A 215 2.57 14.33 -5.23
N LEU A 216 3.90 14.30 -5.08
CA LEU A 216 4.65 13.14 -4.64
C LEU A 216 5.41 13.46 -3.35
N SER A 217 5.32 12.58 -2.37
CA SER A 217 6.22 12.50 -1.24
C SER A 217 7.29 11.46 -1.55
N LEU A 218 8.52 11.91 -1.84
CA LEU A 218 9.65 11.05 -2.17
C LEU A 218 10.48 10.80 -0.91
N ASN A 219 10.33 9.64 -0.32
CA ASN A 219 10.91 9.33 0.98
C ASN A 219 12.21 8.52 0.89
N SER A 220 12.98 8.52 1.99
CA SER A 220 14.17 7.68 2.17
C SER A 220 15.29 7.97 1.14
N LEU A 221 15.50 9.24 0.81
CA LEU A 221 16.58 9.66 -0.10
C LEU A 221 17.96 9.34 0.49
N ASP A 222 18.09 9.43 1.81
CA ASP A 222 19.29 9.10 2.59
C ASP A 222 19.79 7.66 2.37
N VAL A 223 18.92 6.73 2.07
CA VAL A 223 19.27 5.31 1.85
C VAL A 223 20.18 5.13 0.64
N LEU A 224 20.07 6.00 -0.36
CA LEU A 224 20.89 5.96 -1.57
C LEU A 224 22.24 6.70 -1.43
N THR A 225 22.48 7.41 -0.33
CA THR A 225 23.76 8.10 -0.08
C THR A 225 24.93 7.11 -0.09
N GLY A 226 26.05 7.50 -0.72
CA GLY A 226 27.26 6.69 -0.81
C GLY A 226 27.27 5.68 -1.97
N LEU A 227 26.29 5.72 -2.85
CA LEU A 227 26.32 5.04 -4.14
C LEU A 227 27.00 5.93 -5.19
N ASP A 228 27.88 5.34 -6.02
CA ASP A 228 28.51 6.06 -7.13
C ASP A 228 27.52 6.33 -8.27
N THR A 229 26.57 5.42 -8.47
CA THR A 229 25.54 5.50 -9.51
C THR A 229 24.19 5.11 -8.92
N VAL A 230 23.16 5.86 -9.25
CA VAL A 230 21.76 5.55 -8.95
C VAL A 230 21.00 5.38 -10.26
N LYS A 231 20.00 4.49 -10.27
CA LYS A 231 19.25 4.19 -11.49
C LYS A 231 17.76 4.46 -11.29
N ILE A 232 17.12 4.92 -12.38
CA ILE A 232 15.68 5.08 -12.46
C ILE A 232 15.18 4.25 -13.64
N CYS A 233 14.24 3.34 -13.40
CA CYS A 233 13.55 2.64 -14.48
C CYS A 233 12.62 3.61 -15.22
N THR A 234 12.85 3.79 -16.52
CA THR A 234 12.12 4.73 -17.38
C THR A 234 11.07 4.05 -18.26
N ALA A 235 11.27 2.78 -18.57
CA ALA A 235 10.40 1.95 -19.39
C ALA A 235 10.70 0.47 -19.12
N TYR A 236 9.93 -0.42 -19.74
CA TYR A 236 10.27 -1.83 -19.83
C TYR A 236 10.55 -2.21 -21.27
N THR A 237 11.20 -3.36 -21.50
CA THR A 237 11.21 -4.07 -22.77
C THR A 237 10.49 -5.40 -22.61
N TYR A 238 9.71 -5.77 -23.61
CA TYR A 238 9.04 -7.05 -23.72
C TYR A 238 9.21 -7.57 -25.15
N ARG A 239 9.91 -8.70 -25.31
CA ARG A 239 10.22 -9.30 -26.64
C ARG A 239 10.86 -8.33 -27.63
N GLY A 240 11.73 -7.45 -27.12
CA GLY A 240 12.44 -6.45 -27.91
C GLY A 240 11.67 -5.15 -28.18
N GLU A 241 10.40 -5.07 -27.77
CA GLU A 241 9.60 -3.85 -27.90
C GLU A 241 9.62 -3.05 -26.60
N ARG A 242 9.75 -1.72 -26.73
CA ARG A 242 9.73 -0.79 -25.58
C ARG A 242 8.29 -0.56 -25.13
N ILE A 243 8.06 -0.73 -23.83
CA ILE A 243 6.78 -0.49 -23.17
C ILE A 243 6.92 0.67 -22.20
N GLU A 244 6.14 1.74 -22.37
CA GLU A 244 6.14 2.93 -21.53
C GLU A 244 5.02 2.95 -20.47
N HIS A 245 4.03 2.10 -20.65
CA HIS A 245 2.90 1.94 -19.73
C HIS A 245 2.98 0.63 -18.98
N TYR A 246 2.49 0.67 -17.73
CA TYR A 246 2.41 -0.53 -16.89
C TYR A 246 1.50 -1.58 -17.55
N PRO A 247 2.00 -2.81 -17.82
CA PRO A 247 1.22 -3.84 -18.49
C PRO A 247 0.10 -4.39 -17.59
N ALA A 248 -1.11 -4.50 -18.10
CA ALA A 248 -2.22 -5.13 -17.37
C ALA A 248 -2.07 -6.65 -17.25
N SER A 249 -1.32 -7.29 -18.14
CA SER A 249 -1.06 -8.73 -18.11
C SER A 249 0.08 -9.07 -17.17
N LEU A 250 -0.19 -9.87 -16.15
CA LEU A 250 0.83 -10.38 -15.24
C LEU A 250 1.92 -11.19 -15.97
N LYS A 251 1.52 -11.97 -16.97
CA LYS A 251 2.46 -12.73 -17.80
C LYS A 251 3.42 -11.80 -18.56
N VAL A 252 2.89 -10.74 -19.17
CA VAL A 252 3.73 -9.75 -19.85
C VAL A 252 4.66 -9.08 -18.86
N LEU A 253 4.13 -8.66 -17.70
CA LEU A 253 4.93 -8.00 -16.66
C LEU A 253 6.07 -8.90 -16.13
N SER A 254 5.83 -10.21 -15.99
CA SER A 254 6.85 -11.16 -15.53
C SER A 254 7.97 -11.42 -16.54
N GLU A 255 7.72 -11.15 -17.82
CA GLU A 255 8.70 -11.28 -18.90
C GLU A 255 9.33 -9.92 -19.28
N CYS A 256 8.93 -8.83 -18.60
CA CYS A 256 9.48 -7.50 -18.82
C CYS A 256 10.88 -7.35 -18.21
N GLU A 257 11.75 -6.68 -18.95
CA GLU A 257 13.06 -6.22 -18.48
C GLU A 257 13.04 -4.71 -18.28
N ALA A 258 13.62 -4.23 -17.19
CA ALA A 258 13.67 -2.81 -16.87
C ALA A 258 14.68 -2.06 -17.76
N VAL A 259 14.28 -0.93 -18.30
CA VAL A 259 15.17 0.00 -19.02
C VAL A 259 15.53 1.13 -18.07
N TYR A 260 16.81 1.27 -17.79
CA TYR A 260 17.31 2.23 -16.82
C TYR A 260 17.92 3.46 -17.46
N GLU A 261 17.71 4.60 -16.81
CA GLU A 261 18.55 5.79 -16.88
C GLU A 261 19.48 5.78 -15.68
N GLU A 262 20.77 5.97 -15.90
CA GLU A 262 21.79 6.06 -14.87
C GLU A 262 22.10 7.53 -14.57
N LEU A 263 22.17 7.86 -13.29
CA LEU A 263 22.56 9.19 -12.79
C LEU A 263 23.73 9.04 -11.84
N PRO A 264 24.63 10.05 -11.77
CA PRO A 264 25.64 10.08 -10.73
C PRO A 264 25.01 10.06 -9.34
N GLY A 265 25.55 9.25 -8.44
CA GLY A 265 25.16 9.21 -7.04
C GLY A 265 25.78 10.37 -6.24
N TRP A 266 25.64 10.31 -4.92
CA TRP A 266 26.18 11.30 -3.99
C TRP A 266 26.72 10.62 -2.74
N HIS A 267 27.75 11.23 -2.14
CA HIS A 267 28.41 10.70 -0.94
C HIS A 267 28.23 11.61 0.28
N GLU A 268 27.78 12.84 0.05
CA GLU A 268 27.58 13.83 1.09
C GLU A 268 26.42 13.42 2.03
N ASP A 269 26.57 13.71 3.30
CA ASP A 269 25.48 13.55 4.26
C ASP A 269 24.37 14.58 3.99
N ILE A 270 23.19 14.09 3.67
CA ILE A 270 22.01 14.90 3.39
C ILE A 270 21.05 15.02 4.56
N SER A 271 21.35 14.39 5.70
CA SER A 271 20.42 14.27 6.85
C SER A 271 19.97 15.60 7.45
N GLY A 272 20.76 16.65 7.23
CA GLY A 272 20.49 18.02 7.68
C GLY A 272 19.74 18.90 6.71
N ALA A 273 19.44 18.45 5.48
CA ALA A 273 18.77 19.27 4.47
C ALA A 273 17.36 19.70 4.91
N LYS A 274 17.02 20.97 4.67
CA LYS A 274 15.72 21.60 4.97
C LYS A 274 15.02 22.16 3.73
N SER A 275 15.70 22.14 2.59
CA SER A 275 15.20 22.56 1.29
C SER A 275 15.83 21.73 0.17
N LEU A 276 15.32 21.83 -1.05
CA LEU A 276 15.96 21.23 -2.23
C LEU A 276 17.35 21.84 -2.51
N ASP A 277 17.55 23.10 -2.15
CA ASP A 277 18.82 23.80 -2.38
C ASP A 277 19.93 23.34 -1.43
N ASP A 278 19.58 22.70 -0.31
CA ASP A 278 20.54 22.11 0.64
C ASP A 278 21.04 20.75 0.18
N LEU A 279 20.42 20.14 -0.83
CA LEU A 279 20.86 18.86 -1.36
C LEU A 279 22.10 19.03 -2.25
N PRO A 280 23.06 18.09 -2.21
CA PRO A 280 24.14 18.02 -3.19
C PRO A 280 23.58 18.00 -4.63
N PRO A 281 24.29 18.54 -5.63
CA PRO A 281 23.79 18.64 -6.99
C PRO A 281 23.24 17.34 -7.57
N ASN A 282 23.88 16.21 -7.30
CA ASN A 282 23.45 14.89 -7.79
C ASN A 282 22.16 14.41 -7.10
N ALA A 283 22.06 14.56 -5.77
CA ALA A 283 20.85 14.21 -5.02
C ALA A 283 19.66 15.08 -5.47
N ARG A 284 19.87 16.39 -5.63
CA ARG A 284 18.88 17.30 -6.18
C ARG A 284 18.45 16.89 -7.58
N ARG A 285 19.42 16.60 -8.47
CA ARG A 285 19.15 16.15 -9.85
C ARG A 285 18.31 14.85 -9.88
N TYR A 286 18.58 13.93 -8.96
CA TYR A 286 17.77 12.70 -8.82
C TYR A 286 16.31 13.03 -8.48
N VAL A 287 16.05 13.89 -7.49
CA VAL A 287 14.71 14.31 -7.09
C VAL A 287 13.98 15.01 -8.24
N GLU A 288 14.66 15.94 -8.94
CA GLU A 288 14.12 16.63 -10.10
C GLU A 288 13.80 15.64 -11.24
N ARG A 289 14.69 14.68 -11.48
CA ARG A 289 14.49 13.67 -12.54
C ARG A 289 13.31 12.75 -12.27
N VAL A 290 13.09 12.37 -11.02
CA VAL A 290 11.88 11.63 -10.61
C VAL A 290 10.63 12.43 -10.94
N SER A 291 10.61 13.71 -10.65
CA SER A 291 9.48 14.61 -10.98
C SER A 291 9.24 14.68 -12.50
N GLU A 292 10.30 14.88 -13.28
CA GLU A 292 10.24 14.94 -14.75
C GLU A 292 9.68 13.65 -15.36
N LEU A 293 10.22 12.49 -14.97
CA LEU A 293 9.85 11.19 -15.51
C LEU A 293 8.43 10.74 -15.13
N THR A 294 7.97 11.14 -13.95
CA THR A 294 6.63 10.78 -13.48
C THR A 294 5.57 11.82 -13.87
N GLY A 295 6.01 13.03 -14.17
CA GLY A 295 5.14 14.19 -14.41
C GLY A 295 4.37 14.62 -13.16
N ILE A 296 4.89 14.29 -11.96
CA ILE A 296 4.28 14.65 -10.67
C ILE A 296 5.24 15.59 -9.95
N PRO A 297 4.80 16.78 -9.49
CA PRO A 297 5.66 17.64 -8.71
C PRO A 297 6.00 17.01 -7.36
N ILE A 298 7.26 17.15 -6.92
CA ILE A 298 7.64 16.75 -5.58
C ILE A 298 7.06 17.76 -4.58
N ALA A 299 6.17 17.28 -3.72
CA ALA A 299 5.55 18.09 -2.68
C ALA A 299 6.32 17.97 -1.36
N ILE A 300 6.85 16.78 -1.09
CA ILE A 300 7.61 16.43 0.10
C ILE A 300 8.78 15.53 -0.32
N PHE A 301 9.91 15.63 0.38
CA PHE A 301 10.94 14.58 0.37
C PHE A 301 11.45 14.32 1.78
N SER A 302 12.02 13.14 2.04
CA SER A 302 12.67 12.87 3.31
C SER A 302 14.13 12.44 3.14
N VAL A 303 14.96 12.90 4.07
CA VAL A 303 16.40 12.66 4.16
C VAL A 303 16.77 11.86 5.40
N GLY A 304 15.81 11.16 5.96
CA GLY A 304 15.94 10.30 7.13
C GLY A 304 14.58 9.87 7.66
N ARG A 305 14.59 9.15 8.81
CA ARG A 305 13.39 8.56 9.41
C ARG A 305 12.64 9.47 10.38
N ASN A 306 13.33 10.50 10.85
CA ASN A 306 12.76 11.39 11.86
C ASN A 306 11.81 12.41 11.22
N ARG A 307 10.86 12.89 12.01
CA ARG A 307 9.87 13.87 11.55
C ARG A 307 10.51 15.17 11.06
N ASP A 308 11.57 15.61 11.70
CA ASP A 308 12.35 16.80 11.39
C ASP A 308 13.22 16.66 10.12
N GLN A 309 13.35 15.42 9.61
CA GLN A 309 14.03 15.08 8.35
C GLN A 309 13.05 14.96 7.17
N THR A 310 11.81 15.37 7.36
CA THR A 310 10.80 15.49 6.31
C THR A 310 10.71 16.95 5.87
N VAL A 311 10.97 17.19 4.58
CA VAL A 311 11.04 18.52 4.00
C VAL A 311 9.84 18.77 3.10
N GLN A 312 9.04 19.77 3.41
CA GLN A 312 7.93 20.20 2.59
C GLN A 312 8.44 21.20 1.52
N VAL A 313 8.26 20.85 0.25
CA VAL A 313 8.68 21.67 -0.91
C VAL A 313 7.53 22.58 -1.37
N LYS A 314 6.30 22.07 -1.32
CA LYS A 314 5.10 22.81 -1.69
C LYS A 314 4.08 22.77 -0.57
N LYS A 315 3.31 23.85 -0.44
CA LYS A 315 2.16 23.85 0.46
C LYS A 315 1.13 22.83 -0.02
N ILE A 316 0.67 21.96 0.87
CA ILE A 316 -0.28 20.88 0.58
C ILE A 316 -1.70 21.30 1.03
N TYR A 317 -1.81 22.19 2.00
CA TYR A 317 -3.10 22.69 2.57
C TYR A 317 -2.98 24.14 3.02
#